data_3fde5ba98376485fb4e485fe409d6c6f
#
_entry.id   3fde5ba98376485fb4e485fe409d6c6f
#
_cell.length_a   1.000
_cell.length_b   1.000
_cell.length_c   1.000
_cell.angle_alpha   90.00
_cell.angle_beta   90.00
_cell.angle_gamma   90.00
#
_symmetry.space_group_name_H-M   'P 1'
#
loop_
_entity.id
_entity.type
_entity.pdbx_description
1 polymer ?
#
loop_
_entity_poly.entity_id
_entity_poly.type
_entity_poly.pdbx_seq_one_letter_code
_entity_poly.pdbx_strand_id
1 'polypeptide(L)'
;MSKIAIIGATGRAGSQLLEEALRRGHSVTAIARDTSKVGDRAGVVSKSLDVLDSAALQAAVAGHDAVISAAHFATVPASAIVGPVKQAGVKRLLVVGGAGSLLLPDDTRVIDSAGFPAEYKAEASAGAEFLDALRQEQELDWTFLSPSAEFVEGERSGTFRVGKDHLLVSGEGRSWITFADYAIALIDEVETPKHSRQRYTVGY
;
A
#
# COMPACT_ATOMS: atom_id res chain seq x y z
N MET A 1 15.33 -11.29 -6.45
CA MET A 1 15.38 -9.92 -7.03
C MET A 1 14.20 -9.80 -7.96
N SER A 2 13.33 -8.81 -7.73
CA SER A 2 12.07 -8.62 -8.48
C SER A 2 12.05 -7.23 -9.13
N LYS A 3 11.28 -7.10 -10.19
CA LYS A 3 10.98 -5.82 -10.83
C LYS A 3 9.63 -5.31 -10.30
N ILE A 4 9.66 -4.24 -9.52
CA ILE A 4 8.50 -3.72 -8.79
C ILE A 4 8.08 -2.36 -9.36
N ALA A 5 6.80 -2.17 -9.68
CA ALA A 5 6.26 -0.85 -9.96
C ALA A 5 5.61 -0.28 -8.69
N ILE A 6 5.97 0.93 -8.31
CA ILE A 6 5.40 1.62 -7.13
C ILE A 6 4.63 2.84 -7.60
N ILE A 7 3.31 2.81 -7.47
CA ILE A 7 2.40 3.91 -7.74
C ILE A 7 2.35 4.80 -6.50
N GLY A 8 2.50 6.11 -6.67
CA GLY A 8 2.60 7.05 -5.55
C GLY A 8 3.97 7.05 -4.87
N ALA A 9 5.03 6.72 -5.63
CA ALA A 9 6.40 6.55 -5.14
C ALA A 9 7.00 7.79 -4.46
N THR A 10 6.45 8.98 -4.67
CA THR A 10 6.92 10.25 -4.07
C THR A 10 6.16 10.63 -2.80
N GLY A 11 5.14 9.86 -2.42
CA GLY A 11 4.39 10.02 -1.17
C GLY A 11 5.17 9.51 0.05
N ARG A 12 4.64 9.78 1.26
CA ARG A 12 5.30 9.38 2.52
C ARG A 12 5.54 7.87 2.60
N ALA A 13 4.52 7.06 2.38
CA ALA A 13 4.68 5.60 2.36
C ALA A 13 5.43 5.12 1.10
N GLY A 14 5.09 5.67 -0.08
CA GLY A 14 5.72 5.27 -1.34
C GLY A 14 7.21 5.49 -1.39
N SER A 15 7.73 6.57 -0.81
CA SER A 15 9.17 6.83 -0.73
C SER A 15 9.89 5.79 0.16
N GLN A 16 9.29 5.39 1.28
CA GLN A 16 9.87 4.36 2.15
C GLN A 16 9.85 2.97 1.49
N LEU A 17 8.80 2.67 0.73
CA LEU A 17 8.72 1.46 -0.08
C LEU A 17 9.81 1.42 -1.17
N LEU A 18 10.05 2.55 -1.84
CA LEU A 18 11.13 2.70 -2.81
C LEU A 18 12.49 2.44 -2.15
N GLU A 19 12.76 3.08 -1.00
CA GLU A 19 14.01 2.90 -0.26
C GLU A 19 14.22 1.44 0.16
N GLU A 20 13.19 0.80 0.72
CA GLU A 20 13.29 -0.57 1.20
C GLU A 20 13.47 -1.56 0.03
N ALA A 21 12.75 -1.38 -1.07
CA ALA A 21 12.91 -2.20 -2.27
C ALA A 21 14.34 -2.13 -2.84
N LEU A 22 14.90 -0.92 -2.93
CA LEU A 22 16.27 -0.74 -3.38
C LEU A 22 17.30 -1.33 -2.42
N ARG A 23 17.10 -1.16 -1.10
CA ARG A 23 17.96 -1.74 -0.07
C ARG A 23 18.06 -3.26 -0.21
N ARG A 24 16.98 -3.91 -0.65
CA ARG A 24 16.95 -5.37 -0.88
C ARG A 24 17.36 -5.79 -2.29
N GLY A 25 17.81 -4.83 -3.12
CA GLY A 25 18.33 -5.09 -4.46
C GLY A 25 17.26 -5.33 -5.52
N HIS A 26 16.00 -4.93 -5.28
CA HIS A 26 14.99 -4.94 -6.33
C HIS A 26 15.21 -3.79 -7.32
N SER A 27 14.75 -3.97 -8.56
CA SER A 27 14.61 -2.87 -9.52
C SER A 27 13.23 -2.25 -9.41
N VAL A 28 13.17 -0.91 -9.41
CA VAL A 28 11.91 -0.20 -9.16
C VAL A 28 11.55 0.73 -10.31
N THR A 29 10.30 0.66 -10.75
CA THR A 29 9.68 1.73 -11.55
C THR A 29 8.86 2.62 -10.60
N ALA A 30 9.36 3.83 -10.35
CA ALA A 30 8.71 4.82 -9.52
C ALA A 30 7.69 5.61 -10.35
N ILE A 31 6.41 5.48 -10.02
CA ILE A 31 5.29 6.11 -10.75
C ILE A 31 4.67 7.19 -9.86
N ALA A 32 4.61 8.42 -10.36
CA ALA A 32 3.95 9.55 -9.72
C ALA A 32 3.62 10.62 -10.78
N ARG A 33 2.76 11.59 -10.44
CA ARG A 33 2.51 12.77 -11.31
C ARG A 33 3.73 13.67 -11.42
N ASP A 34 4.49 13.78 -10.35
CA ASP A 34 5.77 14.48 -10.29
C ASP A 34 6.82 13.54 -9.68
N THR A 35 7.81 13.17 -10.48
CA THR A 35 8.91 12.28 -10.09
C THR A 35 10.20 13.03 -9.76
N SER A 36 10.19 14.37 -9.73
CA SER A 36 11.38 15.19 -9.47
C SER A 36 12.10 14.82 -8.15
N LYS A 37 11.31 14.40 -7.14
CA LYS A 37 11.81 13.96 -5.82
C LYS A 37 12.48 12.58 -5.82
N VAL A 38 12.30 11.79 -6.86
CA VAL A 38 12.91 10.44 -6.95
C VAL A 38 14.41 10.55 -7.21
N GLY A 39 14.80 11.52 -8.03
CA GLY A 39 16.18 11.70 -8.45
C GLY A 39 16.66 10.63 -9.45
N ASP A 40 17.90 10.78 -9.90
CA ASP A 40 18.57 9.79 -10.73
C ASP A 40 19.31 8.81 -9.81
N ARG A 41 18.86 7.56 -9.78
CA ARG A 41 19.31 6.53 -8.85
C ARG A 41 19.46 5.19 -9.54
N ALA A 42 20.54 4.48 -9.23
CA ALA A 42 20.74 3.12 -9.72
C ALA A 42 19.59 2.19 -9.31
N GLY A 43 19.08 1.41 -10.25
CA GLY A 43 17.96 0.49 -10.02
C GLY A 43 16.58 1.13 -10.04
N VAL A 44 16.47 2.44 -10.36
CA VAL A 44 15.19 3.15 -10.45
C VAL A 44 14.95 3.66 -11.86
N VAL A 45 13.73 3.45 -12.33
CA VAL A 45 13.18 4.12 -13.53
C VAL A 45 12.02 4.98 -13.09
N SER A 46 12.09 6.29 -13.32
CA SER A 46 11.01 7.23 -13.00
C SER A 46 10.03 7.34 -14.16
N LYS A 47 8.72 7.29 -13.85
CA LYS A 47 7.63 7.50 -14.81
C LYS A 47 6.66 8.55 -14.29
N SER A 48 6.63 9.71 -14.95
CA SER A 48 5.64 10.76 -14.67
C SER A 48 4.38 10.49 -15.47
N LEU A 49 3.28 10.15 -14.78
CA LEU A 49 1.97 9.93 -15.39
C LEU A 49 0.83 10.13 -14.38
N ASP A 50 -0.36 10.39 -14.88
CA ASP A 50 -1.58 10.29 -14.10
C ASP A 50 -2.09 8.84 -14.12
N VAL A 51 -2.25 8.23 -12.96
CA VAL A 51 -2.74 6.85 -12.83
C VAL A 51 -4.19 6.66 -13.28
N LEU A 52 -4.93 7.75 -13.43
CA LEU A 52 -6.28 7.72 -14.03
C LEU A 52 -6.23 7.55 -15.56
N ASP A 53 -5.09 7.76 -16.20
CA ASP A 53 -4.84 7.33 -17.58
C ASP A 53 -4.54 5.82 -17.59
N SER A 54 -5.60 5.04 -17.81
CA SER A 54 -5.54 3.58 -17.80
C SER A 54 -4.52 3.01 -18.79
N ALA A 55 -4.40 3.58 -20.00
CA ALA A 55 -3.47 3.10 -21.00
C ALA A 55 -2.02 3.41 -20.62
N ALA A 56 -1.76 4.60 -20.10
CA ALA A 56 -0.44 4.98 -19.61
C ALA A 56 -0.01 4.11 -18.42
N LEU A 57 -0.92 3.84 -17.47
CA LEU A 57 -0.62 2.97 -16.33
C LEU A 57 -0.36 1.54 -16.77
N GLN A 58 -1.22 0.96 -17.64
CA GLN A 58 -1.03 -0.37 -18.20
C GLN A 58 0.36 -0.52 -18.84
N ALA A 59 0.73 0.42 -19.72
CA ALA A 59 2.04 0.41 -20.37
C ALA A 59 3.20 0.58 -19.38
N ALA A 60 3.00 1.37 -18.32
CA ALA A 60 4.04 1.63 -17.33
C ALA A 60 4.34 0.40 -16.45
N VAL A 61 3.32 -0.43 -16.13
CA VAL A 61 3.47 -1.58 -15.22
C VAL A 61 3.69 -2.90 -15.96
N ALA A 62 3.59 -2.94 -17.29
CA ALA A 62 3.81 -4.16 -18.07
C ALA A 62 5.21 -4.75 -17.84
N GLY A 63 5.28 -6.07 -17.68
CA GLY A 63 6.52 -6.80 -17.47
C GLY A 63 7.14 -6.62 -16.08
N HIS A 64 6.36 -6.17 -15.09
CA HIS A 64 6.75 -6.18 -13.68
C HIS A 64 6.28 -7.45 -12.98
N ASP A 65 7.04 -7.87 -11.96
CA ASP A 65 6.69 -9.03 -11.13
C ASP A 65 5.58 -8.68 -10.14
N ALA A 66 5.60 -7.43 -9.64
CA ALA A 66 4.61 -6.91 -8.70
C ALA A 66 4.33 -5.42 -8.93
N VAL A 67 3.11 -5.00 -8.62
CA VAL A 67 2.70 -3.60 -8.53
C VAL A 67 2.34 -3.30 -7.08
N ILE A 68 2.86 -2.21 -6.54
CA ILE A 68 2.48 -1.66 -5.24
C ILE A 68 1.73 -0.35 -5.48
N SER A 69 0.51 -0.23 -4.97
CA SER A 69 -0.25 1.02 -4.98
C SER A 69 -0.17 1.71 -3.62
N ALA A 70 0.41 2.90 -3.59
CA ALA A 70 0.41 3.85 -2.47
C ALA A 70 -0.34 5.14 -2.85
N ALA A 71 -1.32 5.04 -3.74
CA ALA A 71 -2.17 6.14 -4.16
C ALA A 71 -3.25 6.45 -3.11
N HIS A 72 -3.70 7.71 -3.06
CA HIS A 72 -4.81 8.13 -2.21
C HIS A 72 -6.14 7.57 -2.72
N PHE A 73 -6.89 6.91 -1.86
CA PHE A 73 -8.15 6.24 -2.19
C PHE A 73 -9.24 7.21 -2.63
N ALA A 74 -9.34 8.37 -1.96
CA ALA A 74 -10.35 9.38 -2.30
C ALA A 74 -10.23 9.93 -3.74
N THR A 75 -9.06 9.79 -4.36
CA THR A 75 -8.80 10.29 -5.72
C THR A 75 -8.53 9.19 -6.73
N VAL A 76 -8.20 7.97 -6.27
CA VAL A 76 -7.84 6.85 -7.15
C VAL A 76 -8.64 5.61 -6.72
N PRO A 77 -9.79 5.35 -7.35
CA PRO A 77 -10.62 4.19 -7.02
C PRO A 77 -9.96 2.87 -7.46
N ALA A 78 -10.43 1.75 -6.91
CA ALA A 78 -9.90 0.42 -7.21
C ALA A 78 -9.89 0.10 -8.73
N SER A 79 -10.92 0.52 -9.46
CA SER A 79 -11.02 0.30 -10.91
C SER A 79 -9.88 0.94 -11.71
N ALA A 80 -9.35 2.08 -11.23
CA ALA A 80 -8.25 2.78 -11.89
C ALA A 80 -6.91 2.03 -11.76
N ILE A 81 -6.80 1.12 -10.80
CA ILE A 81 -5.58 0.32 -10.55
C ILE A 81 -5.77 -1.12 -11.03
N VAL A 82 -6.83 -1.79 -10.59
CA VAL A 82 -7.06 -3.23 -10.81
C VAL A 82 -7.14 -3.55 -12.31
N GLY A 83 -7.94 -2.80 -13.06
CA GLY A 83 -8.13 -3.02 -14.49
C GLY A 83 -6.81 -2.94 -15.29
N PRO A 84 -6.09 -1.82 -15.25
CA PRO A 84 -4.81 -1.67 -15.93
C PRO A 84 -3.74 -2.68 -15.53
N VAL A 85 -3.64 -3.04 -14.24
CA VAL A 85 -2.69 -4.05 -13.75
C VAL A 85 -3.00 -5.42 -14.35
N LYS A 86 -4.28 -5.82 -14.38
CA LYS A 86 -4.71 -7.07 -15.03
C LYS A 86 -4.41 -7.07 -16.51
N GLN A 87 -4.76 -5.99 -17.22
CA GLN A 87 -4.53 -5.85 -18.68
C GLN A 87 -3.04 -5.86 -19.04
N ALA A 88 -2.18 -5.38 -18.14
CA ALA A 88 -0.73 -5.47 -18.28
C ALA A 88 -0.16 -6.88 -18.06
N GLY A 89 -0.98 -7.84 -17.63
CA GLY A 89 -0.57 -9.22 -17.35
C GLY A 89 0.17 -9.40 -16.02
N VAL A 90 0.23 -8.37 -15.16
CA VAL A 90 0.81 -8.48 -13.84
C VAL A 90 -0.17 -9.18 -12.90
N LYS A 91 0.30 -10.20 -12.18
CA LYS A 91 -0.55 -11.01 -11.30
C LYS A 91 -0.53 -10.53 -9.86
N ARG A 92 0.56 -9.96 -9.40
CA ARG A 92 0.76 -9.56 -7.99
C ARG A 92 0.48 -8.08 -7.79
N LEU A 93 -0.54 -7.76 -6.99
CA LEU A 93 -0.90 -6.39 -6.60
C LEU A 93 -0.87 -6.26 -5.08
N LEU A 94 -0.06 -5.35 -4.57
CA LEU A 94 -0.06 -4.98 -3.16
C LEU A 94 -0.60 -3.56 -3.01
N VAL A 95 -1.38 -3.34 -1.96
CA VAL A 95 -2.00 -2.04 -1.72
C VAL A 95 -1.62 -1.54 -0.33
N VAL A 96 -1.07 -0.33 -0.30
CA VAL A 96 -0.92 0.42 0.96
C VAL A 96 -2.31 0.80 1.43
N GLY A 97 -2.80 0.07 2.42
CA GLY A 97 -4.15 0.18 2.92
C GLY A 97 -4.36 1.33 3.90
N GLY A 98 -5.54 1.36 4.48
CA GLY A 98 -5.91 2.28 5.55
C GLY A 98 -6.36 1.52 6.80
N ALA A 99 -6.31 2.19 7.95
CA ALA A 99 -6.76 1.63 9.23
C ALA A 99 -8.28 1.66 9.41
N GLY A 100 -9.00 2.50 8.63
CA GLY A 100 -10.43 2.74 8.83
C GLY A 100 -11.32 1.50 8.77
N SER A 101 -10.94 0.50 7.97
CA SER A 101 -11.68 -0.76 7.85
C SER A 101 -11.24 -1.85 8.84
N LEU A 102 -10.26 -1.58 9.72
CA LEU A 102 -9.90 -2.47 10.81
C LEU A 102 -10.99 -2.48 11.88
N LEU A 103 -11.03 -3.57 12.64
CA LEU A 103 -12.01 -3.78 13.71
C LEU A 103 -11.44 -3.39 15.07
N LEU A 104 -12.26 -2.78 15.88
CA LEU A 104 -12.05 -2.59 17.32
C LEU A 104 -12.38 -3.91 18.07
N PRO A 105 -12.08 -4.02 19.36
CA PRO A 105 -12.36 -5.23 20.14
C PRO A 105 -13.84 -5.65 20.20
N ASP A 106 -14.76 -4.73 19.94
CA ASP A 106 -16.21 -4.96 19.86
C ASP A 106 -16.72 -5.22 18.42
N ASP A 107 -15.79 -5.51 17.48
CA ASP A 107 -16.05 -5.69 16.05
C ASP A 107 -16.61 -4.47 15.30
N THR A 108 -16.65 -3.29 15.94
CA THR A 108 -16.94 -2.02 15.26
C THR A 108 -15.77 -1.63 14.37
N ARG A 109 -16.01 -1.18 13.15
CA ARG A 109 -14.92 -0.65 12.31
C ARG A 109 -14.40 0.66 12.88
N VAL A 110 -13.09 0.87 12.79
CA VAL A 110 -12.42 2.10 13.25
C VAL A 110 -13.10 3.36 12.69
N ILE A 111 -13.47 3.35 11.41
CA ILE A 111 -14.14 4.48 10.74
C ILE A 111 -15.54 4.79 11.31
N ASP A 112 -16.21 3.81 11.90
CA ASP A 112 -17.55 3.94 12.46
C ASP A 112 -17.53 4.29 13.95
N SER A 113 -16.34 4.37 14.56
CA SER A 113 -16.18 4.77 15.96
C SER A 113 -16.53 6.24 16.18
N ALA A 114 -17.09 6.56 17.34
CA ALA A 114 -17.53 7.93 17.68
C ALA A 114 -16.37 8.96 17.68
N GLY A 115 -15.14 8.52 17.89
CA GLY A 115 -13.94 9.38 17.91
C GLY A 115 -13.21 9.48 16.58
N PHE A 116 -13.72 8.92 15.48
CA PHE A 116 -13.02 8.96 14.19
C PHE A 116 -12.97 10.39 13.64
N PRO A 117 -11.78 10.94 13.31
CA PRO A 117 -11.65 12.31 12.85
C PRO A 117 -12.34 12.53 11.49
N ALA A 118 -13.18 13.57 11.42
CA ALA A 118 -14.01 13.86 10.24
C ALA A 118 -13.18 14.13 8.98
N GLU A 119 -12.01 14.74 9.13
CA GLU A 119 -11.09 15.07 8.03
C GLU A 119 -10.53 13.84 7.30
N TYR A 120 -10.45 12.69 7.96
CA TYR A 120 -9.98 11.45 7.35
C TYR A 120 -11.10 10.57 6.82
N LYS A 121 -12.37 10.94 7.05
CA LYS A 121 -13.51 10.07 6.76
C LYS A 121 -13.65 9.74 5.28
N ALA A 122 -13.44 10.71 4.40
CA ALA A 122 -13.51 10.49 2.95
C ALA A 122 -12.45 9.49 2.47
N GLU A 123 -11.21 9.66 2.90
CA GLU A 123 -10.11 8.74 2.54
C GLU A 123 -10.33 7.34 3.13
N ALA A 124 -10.75 7.26 4.38
CA ALA A 124 -11.00 5.99 5.06
C ALA A 124 -12.19 5.22 4.46
N SER A 125 -13.27 5.92 4.06
CA SER A 125 -14.41 5.31 3.36
C SER A 125 -14.00 4.76 2.01
N ALA A 126 -13.30 5.57 1.20
CA ALA A 126 -12.80 5.14 -0.09
C ALA A 126 -11.81 3.97 0.02
N GLY A 127 -11.00 3.94 1.09
CA GLY A 127 -10.10 2.82 1.39
C GLY A 127 -10.84 1.54 1.76
N ALA A 128 -11.96 1.62 2.48
CA ALA A 128 -12.82 0.48 2.78
C ALA A 128 -13.49 -0.05 1.50
N GLU A 129 -14.02 0.83 0.65
CA GLU A 129 -14.60 0.48 -0.66
C GLU A 129 -13.56 -0.17 -1.59
N PHE A 130 -12.33 0.33 -1.58
CA PHE A 130 -11.23 -0.27 -2.33
C PHE A 130 -10.96 -1.71 -1.88
N LEU A 131 -10.91 -1.96 -0.56
CA LEU A 131 -10.75 -3.30 -0.01
C LEU A 131 -11.91 -4.21 -0.40
N ASP A 132 -13.14 -3.70 -0.36
CA ASP A 132 -14.34 -4.48 -0.74
C ASP A 132 -14.31 -4.84 -2.24
N ALA A 133 -13.82 -3.95 -3.09
CA ALA A 133 -13.60 -4.24 -4.50
C ALA A 133 -12.52 -5.34 -4.71
N LEU A 134 -11.43 -5.30 -3.93
CA LEU A 134 -10.41 -6.36 -3.97
C LEU A 134 -10.95 -7.71 -3.51
N ARG A 135 -11.84 -7.75 -2.52
CA ARG A 135 -12.47 -8.99 -2.06
C ARG A 135 -13.31 -9.68 -3.14
N GLN A 136 -13.79 -8.94 -4.13
CA GLN A 136 -14.49 -9.47 -5.30
C GLN A 136 -13.53 -9.86 -6.44
N GLU A 137 -12.26 -9.44 -6.38
CA GLU A 137 -11.26 -9.72 -7.40
C GLU A 137 -10.70 -11.15 -7.27
N GLN A 138 -10.79 -11.94 -8.33
CA GLN A 138 -10.40 -13.36 -8.32
C GLN A 138 -9.19 -13.70 -9.19
N GLU A 139 -8.79 -12.81 -10.10
CA GLU A 139 -7.71 -13.06 -11.04
C GLU A 139 -6.34 -12.57 -10.55
N LEU A 140 -6.33 -11.50 -9.73
CA LEU A 140 -5.11 -10.98 -9.12
C LEU A 140 -4.78 -11.72 -7.81
N ASP A 141 -3.52 -11.93 -7.60
CA ASP A 141 -2.98 -12.24 -6.27
C ASP A 141 -2.75 -10.92 -5.53
N TRP A 142 -3.81 -10.42 -4.90
CA TRP A 142 -3.75 -9.14 -4.21
C TRP A 142 -3.45 -9.30 -2.72
N THR A 143 -2.82 -8.29 -2.14
CA THR A 143 -2.64 -8.13 -0.69
C THR A 143 -2.94 -6.68 -0.31
N PHE A 144 -3.72 -6.49 0.75
CA PHE A 144 -4.04 -5.18 1.30
C PHE A 144 -3.45 -5.06 2.71
N LEU A 145 -2.39 -4.26 2.89
CA LEU A 145 -1.79 -4.06 4.20
C LEU A 145 -2.36 -2.82 4.86
N SER A 146 -3.15 -3.01 5.91
CA SER A 146 -3.63 -1.92 6.75
C SER A 146 -2.55 -1.48 7.73
N PRO A 147 -2.21 -0.19 7.83
CA PRO A 147 -1.37 0.30 8.91
C PRO A 147 -2.14 0.33 10.23
N SER A 148 -1.46 0.54 11.34
CA SER A 148 -2.07 0.99 12.60
C SER A 148 -2.72 2.37 12.44
N ALA A 149 -3.48 2.83 13.45
CA ALA A 149 -4.23 4.09 13.40
C ALA A 149 -3.35 5.31 13.12
N GLU A 150 -2.18 5.37 13.77
CA GLU A 150 -1.17 6.38 13.50
C GLU A 150 -0.11 5.81 12.55
N PHE A 151 -0.05 6.35 11.35
CA PHE A 151 0.92 5.98 10.31
C PHE A 151 1.89 7.16 10.14
N VAL A 152 3.09 7.04 10.71
CA VAL A 152 3.96 8.17 11.02
C VAL A 152 5.38 8.00 10.46
N GLU A 153 6.09 9.12 10.38
CA GLU A 153 7.54 9.09 10.16
C GLU A 153 8.26 8.54 11.40
N GLY A 154 9.37 7.85 11.20
CA GLY A 154 10.17 7.30 12.29
C GLY A 154 11.25 6.34 11.80
N GLU A 155 11.99 5.81 12.75
CA GLU A 155 13.11 4.90 12.49
C GLU A 155 12.64 3.56 11.91
N ARG A 156 13.53 2.94 11.17
CA ARG A 156 13.43 1.57 10.68
C ARG A 156 13.94 0.61 11.76
N SER A 157 13.07 0.12 12.61
CA SER A 157 13.43 -0.79 13.70
C SER A 157 13.51 -2.25 13.26
N GLY A 158 12.69 -2.65 12.31
CA GLY A 158 12.52 -4.03 11.87
C GLY A 158 11.75 -4.90 12.88
N THR A 159 11.17 -4.29 13.92
CA THR A 159 10.45 -5.00 14.98
C THR A 159 9.03 -4.48 15.07
N PHE A 160 8.07 -5.30 14.69
CA PHE A 160 6.64 -4.98 14.73
C PHE A 160 5.81 -6.26 14.85
N ARG A 161 4.56 -6.11 15.23
CA ARG A 161 3.58 -7.21 15.26
C ARG A 161 2.82 -7.27 13.94
N VAL A 162 2.41 -8.49 13.59
CA VAL A 162 1.52 -8.75 12.45
C VAL A 162 0.17 -9.22 13.00
N GLY A 163 -0.91 -8.66 12.48
CA GLY A 163 -2.28 -9.00 12.83
C GLY A 163 -3.13 -9.24 11.58
N LYS A 164 -4.40 -9.57 11.79
CA LYS A 164 -5.37 -9.82 10.70
C LYS A 164 -6.30 -8.62 10.53
N ASP A 165 -7.46 -8.70 11.13
CA ASP A 165 -8.56 -7.75 10.90
C ASP A 165 -8.72 -6.72 12.02
N HIS A 166 -8.15 -6.97 13.19
CA HIS A 166 -8.27 -6.07 14.33
C HIS A 166 -7.13 -5.07 14.41
N LEU A 167 -7.46 -3.87 14.84
CA LEU A 167 -6.49 -2.81 15.09
C LEU A 167 -5.49 -3.26 16.15
N LEU A 168 -4.20 -3.17 15.85
CA LEU A 168 -3.16 -3.45 16.82
C LEU A 168 -2.98 -2.24 17.73
N VAL A 169 -3.02 -2.48 19.03
CA VAL A 169 -2.83 -1.46 20.08
C VAL A 169 -1.71 -1.94 20.99
N SER A 170 -0.78 -1.04 21.34
CA SER A 170 0.30 -1.31 22.31
C SER A 170 -0.24 -1.43 23.73
N GLY A 171 0.58 -1.94 24.64
CA GLY A 171 0.23 -1.99 26.07
C GLY A 171 -0.03 -0.62 26.70
N GLU A 172 0.40 0.45 26.06
CA GLU A 172 0.18 1.85 26.48
C GLU A 172 -1.09 2.47 25.83
N GLY A 173 -1.87 1.69 25.09
CA GLY A 173 -3.09 2.15 24.44
C GLY A 173 -2.89 2.89 23.12
N ARG A 174 -1.68 2.94 22.57
CA ARG A 174 -1.37 3.58 21.30
C ARG A 174 -1.38 2.58 20.15
N SER A 175 -1.96 2.96 19.03
CA SER A 175 -1.93 2.18 17.78
C SER A 175 -1.12 2.93 16.72
N TRP A 176 0.10 2.45 16.43
CA TRP A 176 1.00 3.15 15.52
C TRP A 176 1.99 2.24 14.82
N ILE A 177 2.49 2.72 13.67
CA ILE A 177 3.58 2.11 12.89
C ILE A 177 4.32 3.19 12.11
N THR A 178 5.63 3.06 11.95
CA THR A 178 6.40 3.94 11.07
C THR A 178 6.24 3.55 9.60
N PHE A 179 6.34 4.54 8.69
CA PHE A 179 6.38 4.25 7.25
C PHE A 179 7.53 3.30 6.90
N ALA A 180 8.66 3.41 7.60
CA ALA A 180 9.84 2.59 7.37
C ALA A 180 9.59 1.12 7.72
N ASP A 181 9.03 0.81 8.89
CA ASP A 181 8.74 -0.56 9.29
C ASP A 181 7.55 -1.16 8.53
N TYR A 182 6.57 -0.34 8.19
CA TYR A 182 5.50 -0.74 7.28
C TYR A 182 6.05 -1.15 5.90
N ALA A 183 7.04 -0.40 5.38
CA ALA A 183 7.68 -0.75 4.11
C ALA A 183 8.41 -2.10 4.18
N ILE A 184 9.05 -2.44 5.32
CA ILE A 184 9.61 -3.77 5.54
C ILE A 184 8.53 -4.83 5.35
N ALA A 185 7.40 -4.70 6.06
CA ALA A 185 6.33 -5.68 6.02
C ALA A 185 5.74 -5.88 4.62
N LEU A 186 5.59 -4.80 3.85
CA LEU A 186 5.03 -4.90 2.50
C LEU A 186 6.05 -5.48 1.50
N ILE A 187 7.33 -5.17 1.62
CA ILE A 187 8.37 -5.78 0.77
C ILE A 187 8.62 -7.26 1.16
N ASP A 188 8.53 -7.62 2.46
CA ASP A 188 8.51 -9.03 2.88
C ASP A 188 7.41 -9.82 2.16
N GLU A 189 6.24 -9.22 1.99
CA GLU A 189 5.09 -9.82 1.30
C GLU A 189 5.28 -9.90 -0.22
N VAL A 190 6.12 -9.04 -0.82
CA VAL A 190 6.56 -9.19 -2.22
C VAL A 190 7.51 -10.38 -2.37
N GLU A 191 8.48 -10.53 -1.46
CA GLU A 191 9.51 -11.56 -1.52
C GLU A 191 8.99 -12.94 -1.11
N THR A 192 8.12 -12.98 -0.11
CA THR A 192 7.58 -14.20 0.48
C THR A 192 6.07 -14.02 0.75
N PRO A 193 5.22 -14.19 -0.27
CA PRO A 193 3.77 -14.01 -0.13
C PRO A 193 3.17 -14.95 0.92
N LYS A 194 2.50 -14.38 1.92
CA LYS A 194 1.79 -15.11 3.00
C LYS A 194 0.31 -14.74 3.07
N HIS A 195 -0.06 -13.59 2.48
CA HIS A 195 -1.39 -13.01 2.57
C HIS A 195 -2.01 -12.82 1.18
N SER A 196 -1.98 -13.90 0.35
CA SER A 196 -2.60 -13.92 -0.97
C SER A 196 -4.11 -13.76 -0.84
N ARG A 197 -4.68 -12.78 -1.56
CA ARG A 197 -6.10 -12.40 -1.51
C ARG A 197 -6.61 -12.13 -0.11
N GLN A 198 -5.80 -11.46 0.69
CA GLN A 198 -6.11 -11.14 2.08
C GLN A 198 -5.75 -9.70 2.44
N ARG A 199 -6.45 -9.21 3.45
CA ARG A 199 -6.01 -8.07 4.23
C ARG A 199 -5.25 -8.58 5.45
N TYR A 200 -4.19 -7.88 5.83
CA TYR A 200 -3.52 -8.02 7.12
C TYR A 200 -3.13 -6.66 7.66
N THR A 201 -2.63 -6.59 8.88
CA THR A 201 -2.22 -5.33 9.53
C THR A 201 -0.90 -5.48 10.26
N VAL A 202 -0.22 -4.36 10.48
CA VAL A 202 1.03 -4.26 11.22
C VAL A 202 1.00 -3.09 12.20
N GLY A 203 1.72 -3.24 13.32
CA GLY A 203 1.82 -2.20 14.37
C GLY A 203 2.77 -2.60 15.48
N TYR A 204 3.04 -1.69 16.39
CA TYR A 204 3.84 -1.94 17.60
C TYR A 204 3.00 -2.36 18.78
#